data_773806c15a87e2e45fa0f1c4989bfa94
#
_entry.id   773806c15a87e2e45fa0f1c4989bfa94
#
_cell.length_a   1.000
_cell.length_b   1.000
_cell.length_c   1.000
_cell.angle_alpha   90.00
_cell.angle_beta   90.00
_cell.angle_gamma   90.00
#
_symmetry.space_group_name_H-M   'P 1'
#
loop_
_entity.id
_entity.type
_entity.pdbx_description
1 polymer ?
#
loop_
_entity_poly.entity_id
_entity_poly.type
_entity_poly.pdbx_seq_one_letter_code
_entity_poly.pdbx_strand_id
1 'polypeptide(L)'
;ADYGFTDTDTDGSVTFLLQVVDMAGNVSDDITTTTDNSDVIFDQTPPVLSIVHIESSNDISPFEAVPGSDFVTLTFQGNESLSSVSVTIMGNSVDVINEGDTYSATYNITADDSGLVTFTIDYADCPGNPGETDSTTTDESFVNIDAGPPEMLSVSIYSSYEDSSWAKINDTITVRFIATETLGEINLVIADQAVDVDKIIHPGTTYEGKRIMTDSDDEGIITFNINYADTLGSPAEEDANSTTDGSSVRFDKTIIQISAISLLTNNAYSDSLAKLGDVATLNFSTDEIHRSLTTILDGSEIFPSQSGLDFLYNHTFSESNNNGEIDLNILLVDSAGHQVDTSLNRIFFDKTKPSLSDILEGSAVMDLTYIPYDDSLHLSWTAGDLESGLRNAFMAIGSGSGTADIVDWSPVENYSSGALTGISLTNNSTYYGAVHVEDMVGNMSDSLWGNGFIVDITPPETGIVWD
;
A
#
# COMPACT_ATOMS: atom_id res chain seq x y z
N ALA A 1 12.22 85.90 -45.16
CA ALA A 1 11.01 85.11 -45.39
C ALA A 1 10.96 84.05 -44.25
N ASP A 2 9.81 83.93 -43.64
CA ASP A 2 9.57 82.94 -42.60
C ASP A 2 8.65 81.85 -43.23
N TYR A 3 8.96 80.62 -42.98
CA TYR A 3 8.11 79.49 -43.40
C TYR A 3 7.66 78.73 -42.12
N GLY A 4 6.37 78.56 -41.99
CA GLY A 4 5.77 77.80 -40.92
C GLY A 4 5.47 76.34 -41.38
N PHE A 5 6.11 75.41 -40.79
CA PHE A 5 5.87 73.97 -41.10
C PHE A 5 4.50 73.50 -40.69
N THR A 6 3.95 72.55 -41.43
CA THR A 6 2.62 71.94 -41.25
C THR A 6 2.72 70.45 -41.38
N ASP A 7 1.70 69.73 -40.95
CA ASP A 7 1.59 68.24 -40.99
C ASP A 7 1.69 67.64 -42.41
N THR A 8 1.68 68.56 -43.48
CA THR A 8 1.80 68.13 -44.88
C THR A 8 3.25 68.23 -45.40
N ASP A 9 4.15 68.78 -44.61
CA ASP A 9 5.57 68.84 -44.96
C ASP A 9 6.23 67.48 -44.76
N THR A 10 7.23 67.18 -45.52
CA THR A 10 7.95 65.86 -45.44
C THR A 10 9.22 66.01 -44.64
N ASP A 11 9.53 64.99 -43.86
CA ASP A 11 10.77 64.95 -43.11
C ASP A 11 12.02 65.01 -44.01
N GLY A 12 13.02 65.71 -43.54
CA GLY A 12 14.28 65.87 -44.22
C GLY A 12 14.84 67.27 -44.22
N SER A 13 15.96 67.50 -44.93
CA SER A 13 16.59 68.80 -45.07
C SER A 13 15.68 69.77 -45.77
N VAL A 14 15.46 70.95 -45.16
CA VAL A 14 14.68 72.03 -45.72
C VAL A 14 15.40 72.69 -46.90
N THR A 15 14.83 72.54 -48.05
CA THR A 15 15.39 73.15 -49.27
C THR A 15 14.81 74.54 -49.52
N PHE A 16 15.61 75.44 -50.00
CA PHE A 16 15.20 76.77 -50.42
C PHE A 16 15.80 77.14 -51.76
N LEU A 17 15.12 78.08 -52.46
CA LEU A 17 15.62 78.67 -53.67
C LEU A 17 15.52 80.19 -53.50
N LEU A 18 16.66 80.87 -53.62
CA LEU A 18 16.69 82.37 -53.65
C LEU A 18 17.23 82.86 -55.00
N GLN A 19 16.45 83.69 -55.62
CA GLN A 19 16.87 84.41 -56.82
C GLN A 19 16.83 85.91 -56.54
N VAL A 20 17.82 86.63 -56.95
CA VAL A 20 17.88 88.11 -56.86
C VAL A 20 17.79 88.70 -58.25
N VAL A 21 16.91 89.68 -58.42
CA VAL A 21 16.74 90.43 -59.70
C VAL A 21 17.28 91.82 -59.52
N ASP A 22 18.16 92.31 -60.37
CA ASP A 22 18.63 93.66 -60.35
C ASP A 22 17.66 94.64 -60.97
N MET A 23 17.85 95.90 -60.85
CA MET A 23 16.95 96.94 -61.40
C MET A 23 16.85 96.94 -62.94
N ALA A 24 17.77 96.30 -63.67
CA ALA A 24 17.72 96.08 -65.09
C ALA A 24 16.98 94.79 -65.53
N GLY A 25 16.54 93.97 -64.58
CA GLY A 25 15.78 92.73 -64.83
C GLY A 25 16.67 91.49 -65.00
N ASN A 26 17.98 91.53 -64.69
CA ASN A 26 18.83 90.33 -64.71
C ASN A 26 18.63 89.53 -63.47
N VAL A 27 18.46 88.25 -63.64
CA VAL A 27 18.22 87.29 -62.56
C VAL A 27 19.59 86.65 -62.19
N SER A 28 19.90 86.57 -60.91
CA SER A 28 21.06 85.81 -60.39
C SER A 28 20.97 84.31 -60.67
N ASP A 29 22.07 83.64 -60.59
CA ASP A 29 22.06 82.13 -60.44
C ASP A 29 21.28 81.76 -59.20
N ASP A 30 20.69 80.57 -59.23
CA ASP A 30 19.97 79.96 -58.12
C ASP A 30 20.85 79.79 -56.91
N ILE A 31 20.49 80.34 -55.76
CA ILE A 31 21.13 80.14 -54.49
C ILE A 31 20.29 79.13 -53.70
N THR A 32 20.89 77.87 -53.50
CA THR A 32 20.18 76.74 -52.82
C THR A 32 20.92 76.27 -51.57
N THR A 33 22.03 76.98 -51.20
CA THR A 33 22.83 76.68 -50.00
C THR A 33 23.14 77.97 -49.24
N THR A 34 23.20 77.86 -47.91
CA THR A 34 23.65 78.97 -47.03
C THR A 34 25.19 79.11 -47.14
N THR A 35 25.67 80.36 -46.88
CA THR A 35 27.10 80.67 -46.98
C THR A 35 27.98 80.10 -45.83
N ASP A 36 27.34 79.67 -44.77
CA ASP A 36 27.96 79.12 -43.59
C ASP A 36 27.69 77.59 -43.50
N ASN A 37 27.11 76.95 -44.56
CA ASN A 37 26.68 75.58 -44.64
C ASN A 37 25.71 75.16 -43.52
N SER A 38 24.93 76.16 -42.98
CA SER A 38 23.87 75.83 -42.07
C SER A 38 22.75 75.11 -42.81
N ASP A 39 22.21 74.05 -42.14
CA ASP A 39 21.06 73.27 -42.63
C ASP A 39 19.99 73.22 -41.53
N VAL A 40 18.74 73.16 -41.96
CA VAL A 40 17.59 72.92 -41.08
C VAL A 40 16.97 71.61 -41.49
N ILE A 41 16.83 70.72 -40.56
CA ILE A 41 16.13 69.47 -40.75
C ILE A 41 14.73 69.59 -40.14
N PHE A 42 13.70 69.34 -40.95
CA PHE A 42 12.34 69.19 -40.49
C PHE A 42 12.11 67.70 -40.18
N ASP A 43 11.57 67.36 -39.02
CA ASP A 43 11.22 66.03 -38.57
C ASP A 43 9.98 66.10 -37.71
N GLN A 44 8.98 65.30 -38.05
CA GLN A 44 7.69 65.14 -37.35
C GLN A 44 7.42 63.66 -36.97
N THR A 45 8.34 62.76 -37.34
CA THR A 45 8.20 61.33 -37.08
C THR A 45 8.70 61.03 -35.68
N PRO A 46 7.81 60.52 -34.79
CA PRO A 46 8.25 60.09 -33.45
C PRO A 46 9.29 58.99 -33.50
N PRO A 47 10.27 59.00 -32.61
CA PRO A 47 11.24 57.91 -32.46
C PRO A 47 10.61 56.62 -31.98
N VAL A 48 11.22 55.48 -32.28
CA VAL A 48 10.82 54.13 -31.86
C VAL A 48 12.01 53.42 -31.24
N LEU A 49 11.78 52.70 -30.15
CA LEU A 49 12.83 51.86 -29.57
C LEU A 49 13.02 50.60 -30.40
N SER A 50 14.25 50.28 -30.72
CA SER A 50 14.68 49.13 -31.55
C SER A 50 15.16 47.95 -30.72
N ILE A 51 15.74 48.25 -29.56
CA ILE A 51 16.23 47.30 -28.57
C ILE A 51 15.74 47.77 -27.22
N VAL A 52 15.12 46.87 -26.43
CA VAL A 52 14.83 47.07 -25.02
C VAL A 52 15.15 45.72 -24.33
N HIS A 53 16.12 45.74 -23.46
CA HIS A 53 16.61 44.56 -22.73
C HIS A 53 16.78 44.87 -21.25
N ILE A 54 16.42 43.91 -20.38
CA ILE A 54 16.55 44.03 -18.94
C ILE A 54 17.27 42.79 -18.39
N GLU A 55 18.26 43.01 -17.52
CA GLU A 55 19.03 41.95 -16.87
C GLU A 55 19.35 42.28 -15.42
N SER A 56 19.59 41.26 -14.62
CA SER A 56 20.12 41.38 -13.25
C SER A 56 21.63 41.27 -13.23
N SER A 57 22.24 41.89 -12.22
CA SER A 57 23.65 41.70 -11.89
C SER A 57 23.97 40.39 -11.21
N ASN A 58 22.97 39.54 -10.97
CA ASN A 58 23.17 38.28 -10.28
C ASN A 58 24.08 37.31 -11.07
N ASP A 59 25.13 36.83 -10.43
CA ASP A 59 26.13 35.98 -11.05
C ASP A 59 25.62 34.58 -11.47
N ILE A 60 24.48 34.12 -10.90
CA ILE A 60 23.90 32.81 -11.14
C ILE A 60 22.84 32.88 -12.23
N SER A 61 21.97 33.89 -12.18
CA SER A 61 20.85 34.04 -13.10
C SER A 61 20.63 35.51 -13.50
N PRO A 62 20.72 35.88 -14.79
CA PRO A 62 20.39 37.22 -15.24
C PRO A 62 18.91 37.57 -15.18
N PHE A 63 18.04 36.56 -14.89
CA PHE A 63 16.60 36.70 -14.84
C PHE A 63 16.06 36.82 -13.41
N GLU A 64 16.93 36.74 -12.41
CA GLU A 64 16.55 36.80 -10.98
C GLU A 64 17.48 37.77 -10.26
N ALA A 65 16.99 38.40 -9.21
CA ALA A 65 17.74 39.35 -8.43
C ALA A 65 17.42 39.23 -6.94
N VAL A 66 18.44 39.37 -6.09
CA VAL A 66 18.35 39.31 -4.63
C VAL A 66 18.30 40.73 -4.05
N PRO A 67 17.29 41.05 -3.20
CA PRO A 67 17.18 42.34 -2.54
C PRO A 67 18.43 42.69 -1.71
N GLY A 68 18.90 43.94 -1.91
CA GLY A 68 20.05 44.46 -1.16
C GLY A 68 21.42 43.98 -1.64
N SER A 69 21.48 43.05 -2.58
CA SER A 69 22.70 42.52 -3.17
C SER A 69 22.85 42.86 -4.65
N ASP A 70 21.76 42.74 -5.39
CA ASP A 70 21.75 42.89 -6.84
C ASP A 70 21.15 44.22 -7.29
N PHE A 71 21.47 44.56 -8.53
CA PHE A 71 20.84 45.65 -9.26
C PHE A 71 20.32 45.18 -10.62
N VAL A 72 19.38 45.89 -11.15
CA VAL A 72 18.80 45.66 -12.49
C VAL A 72 19.30 46.73 -13.45
N THR A 73 19.74 46.31 -14.63
CA THR A 73 20.11 47.22 -15.71
C THR A 73 19.11 47.10 -16.87
N LEU A 74 18.46 48.20 -17.20
CA LEU A 74 17.63 48.34 -18.40
C LEU A 74 18.47 49.01 -19.47
N THR A 75 18.63 48.35 -20.63
CA THR A 75 19.36 48.86 -21.78
C THR A 75 18.46 49.00 -22.97
N PHE A 76 18.50 50.11 -23.69
CA PHE A 76 17.70 50.36 -24.87
C PHE A 76 18.37 51.21 -25.92
N GLN A 77 17.86 51.12 -27.16
CA GLN A 77 18.33 51.91 -28.31
C GLN A 77 17.12 52.44 -29.08
N GLY A 78 17.25 53.71 -29.53
CA GLY A 78 16.28 54.29 -30.49
C GLY A 78 16.69 53.99 -31.93
N ASN A 79 15.73 54.13 -32.86
CA ASN A 79 16.00 54.15 -34.30
C ASN A 79 16.71 55.42 -34.74
N GLU A 80 16.75 56.43 -33.86
CA GLU A 80 17.39 57.73 -34.03
C GLU A 80 17.88 58.27 -32.65
N SER A 81 18.55 59.45 -32.69
CA SER A 81 19.09 60.06 -31.46
C SER A 81 17.97 60.66 -30.60
N LEU A 82 17.93 60.24 -29.34
CA LEU A 82 16.97 60.73 -28.36
C LEU A 82 17.54 61.96 -27.60
N SER A 83 16.72 62.98 -27.36
CA SER A 83 17.13 64.19 -26.62
C SER A 83 16.53 64.29 -25.22
N SER A 84 15.35 63.73 -25.02
CA SER A 84 14.68 63.68 -23.73
C SER A 84 14.36 62.22 -23.41
N VAL A 85 14.93 61.70 -22.36
CA VAL A 85 14.72 60.32 -21.91
C VAL A 85 14.50 60.31 -20.40
N SER A 86 13.44 59.69 -19.98
CA SER A 86 13.18 59.40 -18.55
C SER A 86 12.76 57.97 -18.35
N VAL A 87 13.32 57.32 -17.32
CA VAL A 87 13.06 55.93 -17.01
C VAL A 87 12.56 55.80 -15.57
N THR A 88 11.57 54.95 -15.40
CA THR A 88 11.24 54.45 -14.07
C THR A 88 11.42 52.96 -14.03
N ILE A 89 11.95 52.44 -12.92
CA ILE A 89 12.06 51.01 -12.62
C ILE A 89 11.42 50.79 -11.25
N MET A 90 10.53 49.81 -11.14
CA MET A 90 9.71 49.54 -9.92
C MET A 90 8.98 50.82 -9.42
N GLY A 91 8.55 51.68 -10.35
CA GLY A 91 7.90 52.95 -10.05
C GLY A 91 8.83 54.08 -9.56
N ASN A 92 10.13 53.82 -9.45
CA ASN A 92 11.16 54.77 -9.03
C ASN A 92 11.85 55.39 -10.25
N SER A 93 12.02 56.74 -10.26
CA SER A 93 12.79 57.43 -11.31
C SER A 93 14.28 57.10 -11.17
N VAL A 94 14.90 56.71 -12.28
CA VAL A 94 16.33 56.34 -12.33
C VAL A 94 17.10 57.23 -13.33
N ASP A 95 18.39 57.46 -13.03
CA ASP A 95 19.26 58.19 -13.91
C ASP A 95 19.56 57.39 -15.18
N VAL A 96 19.54 58.02 -16.32
CA VAL A 96 19.86 57.43 -17.63
C VAL A 96 21.24 57.85 -18.09
N ILE A 97 22.08 56.88 -18.41
CA ILE A 97 23.39 57.06 -19.00
C ILE A 97 23.27 56.88 -20.51
N ASN A 98 23.84 57.80 -21.29
CA ASN A 98 23.86 57.72 -22.74
C ASN A 98 25.31 57.46 -23.20
N GLU A 99 25.53 56.37 -23.90
CA GLU A 99 26.84 56.04 -24.53
C GLU A 99 26.65 55.83 -26.04
N GLY A 100 26.53 56.97 -26.74
CA GLY A 100 26.28 56.98 -28.18
C GLY A 100 24.83 56.66 -28.54
N ASP A 101 24.59 55.54 -29.17
CA ASP A 101 23.23 55.09 -29.55
C ASP A 101 22.57 54.22 -28.47
N THR A 102 23.28 53.89 -27.39
CA THR A 102 22.79 53.03 -26.31
C THR A 102 22.52 53.84 -25.04
N TYR A 103 21.35 53.65 -24.48
CA TYR A 103 20.95 54.21 -23.21
C TYR A 103 20.87 53.10 -22.16
N SER A 104 21.32 53.39 -20.97
CA SER A 104 21.19 52.44 -19.83
C SER A 104 20.69 53.12 -18.57
N ALA A 105 19.88 52.41 -17.81
CA ALA A 105 19.37 52.82 -16.52
C ALA A 105 19.55 51.66 -15.52
N THR A 106 20.12 51.97 -14.36
CA THR A 106 20.40 50.97 -13.33
C THR A 106 19.62 51.27 -12.08
N TYR A 107 18.93 50.25 -11.52
CA TYR A 107 18.19 50.32 -10.29
C TYR A 107 18.71 49.33 -9.27
N ASN A 108 19.11 49.81 -8.09
CA ASN A 108 19.50 48.96 -6.97
C ASN A 108 18.26 48.40 -6.31
N ILE A 109 18.14 47.05 -6.27
CA ILE A 109 17.05 46.37 -5.65
C ILE A 109 17.08 46.61 -4.14
N THR A 110 15.98 47.01 -3.56
CA THR A 110 15.83 47.28 -2.12
C THR A 110 15.12 46.11 -1.43
N ALA A 111 15.19 46.04 -0.12
CA ALA A 111 14.51 45.03 0.68
C ALA A 111 12.96 45.06 0.57
N ASP A 112 12.39 46.14 0.11
CA ASP A 112 10.93 46.29 -0.07
C ASP A 112 10.46 45.87 -1.47
N ASP A 113 11.38 45.59 -2.40
CA ASP A 113 11.07 45.20 -3.76
C ASP A 113 10.86 43.68 -3.83
N SER A 114 9.88 43.24 -4.61
CA SER A 114 9.56 41.84 -4.81
C SER A 114 8.79 41.59 -6.11
N GLY A 115 8.93 40.37 -6.66
CA GLY A 115 8.22 39.94 -7.86
C GLY A 115 8.82 40.48 -9.16
N LEU A 116 8.02 40.50 -10.22
CA LEU A 116 8.49 40.91 -11.58
C LEU A 116 8.87 42.39 -11.63
N VAL A 117 10.10 42.65 -12.09
CA VAL A 117 10.55 44.03 -12.31
C VAL A 117 9.73 44.68 -13.43
N THR A 118 9.15 45.86 -13.14
CA THR A 118 8.43 46.67 -14.08
C THR A 118 9.22 47.92 -14.38
N PHE A 119 9.10 48.45 -15.62
CA PHE A 119 9.73 49.69 -16.03
C PHE A 119 8.86 50.48 -16.96
N THR A 120 9.16 51.80 -17.12
CA THR A 120 8.65 52.64 -18.18
C THR A 120 9.77 53.48 -18.76
N ILE A 121 9.75 53.68 -20.07
CA ILE A 121 10.66 54.56 -20.81
C ILE A 121 9.83 55.60 -21.55
N ASP A 122 9.96 56.87 -21.15
CA ASP A 122 9.41 58.01 -21.88
C ASP A 122 10.56 58.72 -22.62
N TYR A 123 10.41 59.03 -23.88
CA TYR A 123 11.47 59.58 -24.71
C TYR A 123 10.93 60.46 -25.82
N ALA A 124 11.79 61.34 -26.31
CA ALA A 124 11.55 62.17 -27.48
C ALA A 124 12.84 62.32 -28.31
N ASP A 125 12.70 62.64 -29.61
CA ASP A 125 13.79 62.92 -30.48
C ASP A 125 14.40 64.36 -30.25
N CYS A 126 15.39 64.74 -31.05
CA CYS A 126 16.01 66.06 -30.96
C CYS A 126 15.06 67.21 -31.35
N PRO A 127 14.17 67.11 -32.35
CA PRO A 127 13.13 68.10 -32.62
C PRO A 127 12.04 68.20 -31.52
N GLY A 128 11.84 67.16 -30.70
CA GLY A 128 10.91 67.12 -29.60
C GLY A 128 9.62 66.31 -29.88
N ASN A 129 9.62 65.45 -30.90
CA ASN A 129 8.52 64.52 -31.15
C ASN A 129 8.55 63.43 -30.09
N PRO A 130 7.47 63.22 -29.31
CA PRO A 130 7.45 62.22 -28.28
C PRO A 130 7.22 60.81 -28.88
N GLY A 131 8.04 59.83 -28.47
CA GLY A 131 7.77 58.38 -28.67
C GLY A 131 6.65 57.92 -27.82
N GLU A 132 6.09 56.72 -28.14
CA GLU A 132 5.14 56.03 -27.23
C GLU A 132 5.89 55.53 -26.01
N THR A 133 5.30 55.70 -24.81
CA THR A 133 5.87 55.14 -23.58
C THR A 133 6.03 53.64 -23.73
N ASP A 134 7.24 53.11 -23.53
CA ASP A 134 7.51 51.66 -23.59
C ASP A 134 7.67 51.07 -22.19
N SER A 135 7.14 49.85 -22.02
CA SER A 135 7.18 49.11 -20.76
C SER A 135 7.44 47.59 -20.97
N THR A 136 7.87 47.25 -22.20
CA THR A 136 8.10 45.87 -22.61
C THR A 136 9.50 45.71 -23.22
N THR A 137 10.09 44.55 -23.04
CA THR A 137 11.35 44.20 -23.67
C THR A 137 11.13 43.68 -25.09
N THR A 138 12.09 43.92 -26.00
CA THR A 138 12.02 43.45 -27.39
C THR A 138 12.50 42.01 -27.58
N ASP A 139 13.15 41.44 -26.58
CA ASP A 139 13.78 40.12 -26.60
C ASP A 139 13.21 39.17 -25.54
N GLU A 140 12.05 39.51 -24.97
CA GLU A 140 11.38 38.73 -23.90
C GLU A 140 12.20 38.62 -22.62
N SER A 141 13.25 39.42 -22.42
CA SER A 141 14.01 39.45 -21.16
C SER A 141 13.13 39.98 -20.02
N PHE A 142 13.35 39.44 -18.83
CA PHE A 142 12.67 39.87 -17.61
C PHE A 142 13.58 39.63 -16.41
N VAL A 143 13.29 40.30 -15.31
CA VAL A 143 13.95 40.00 -14.00
C VAL A 143 12.85 39.84 -12.97
N ASN A 144 12.96 38.73 -12.18
CA ASN A 144 12.13 38.50 -11.02
C ASN A 144 12.93 38.74 -9.75
N ILE A 145 12.39 39.51 -8.81
CA ILE A 145 13.04 39.77 -7.52
C ILE A 145 12.65 38.68 -6.55
N ASP A 146 13.63 37.95 -6.07
CA ASP A 146 13.49 36.94 -5.04
C ASP A 146 13.53 37.58 -3.65
N ALA A 147 12.44 37.47 -2.91
CA ALA A 147 12.27 38.18 -1.64
C ALA A 147 12.67 37.37 -0.38
N GLY A 148 13.13 36.14 -0.51
CA GLY A 148 13.54 35.39 0.67
C GLY A 148 13.76 33.89 0.42
N PRO A 149 14.14 33.14 1.47
CA PRO A 149 14.40 31.72 1.35
C PRO A 149 13.12 30.93 1.01
N PRO A 150 13.27 29.80 0.31
CA PRO A 150 12.13 28.95 -0.05
C PRO A 150 11.49 28.31 1.18
N GLU A 151 10.17 28.12 1.16
CA GLU A 151 9.40 27.45 2.18
C GLU A 151 8.68 26.22 1.62
N MET A 152 8.42 25.19 2.46
CA MET A 152 7.61 24.06 2.09
C MET A 152 6.13 24.31 2.32
N LEU A 153 5.35 24.31 1.24
CA LEU A 153 3.88 24.40 1.28
C LEU A 153 3.24 23.06 1.66
N SER A 154 3.77 21.97 1.16
CA SER A 154 3.31 20.63 1.53
C SER A 154 4.44 19.61 1.46
N VAL A 155 4.42 18.67 2.40
CA VAL A 155 5.29 17.50 2.43
C VAL A 155 4.45 16.29 2.81
N SER A 156 4.55 15.22 2.03
CA SER A 156 3.89 13.94 2.26
C SER A 156 4.83 12.77 2.03
N ILE A 157 4.57 11.65 2.72
CA ILE A 157 5.30 10.39 2.57
C ILE A 157 4.31 9.24 2.39
N TYR A 158 4.57 8.34 1.44
CA TYR A 158 3.73 7.18 1.20
C TYR A 158 4.51 6.02 0.60
N SER A 159 3.98 4.81 0.78
CA SER A 159 4.49 3.57 0.20
C SER A 159 3.75 3.18 -1.08
N SER A 160 4.40 2.36 -1.91
CA SER A 160 3.77 1.69 -3.06
C SER A 160 2.87 0.53 -2.66
N TYR A 161 2.88 0.11 -1.39
CA TYR A 161 1.99 -0.93 -0.90
C TYR A 161 0.53 -0.47 -0.90
N GLU A 162 -0.43 -1.40 -0.95
CA GLU A 162 -1.87 -1.11 -1.00
C GLU A 162 -2.33 -0.21 0.15
N ASP A 163 -1.85 -0.49 1.37
CA ASP A 163 -1.95 0.44 2.50
C ASP A 163 -0.70 1.31 2.53
N SER A 164 -0.79 2.48 1.96
CA SER A 164 0.35 3.39 1.77
C SER A 164 1.02 3.86 3.06
N SER A 165 0.47 3.53 4.23
CA SER A 165 1.06 3.78 5.55
C SER A 165 2.00 2.67 6.03
N TRP A 166 2.08 1.55 5.28
CA TRP A 166 2.97 0.42 5.55
C TRP A 166 3.86 0.11 4.36
N ALA A 167 5.01 -0.48 4.64
CA ALA A 167 5.95 -0.94 3.62
C ALA A 167 6.69 -2.19 4.08
N LYS A 168 7.05 -3.04 3.13
CA LYS A 168 7.95 -4.19 3.31
C LYS A 168 9.12 -4.13 2.33
N ILE A 169 9.99 -5.13 2.38
CA ILE A 169 11.12 -5.25 1.45
C ILE A 169 10.60 -5.22 0.00
N ASN A 170 11.28 -4.44 -0.86
CA ASN A 170 10.97 -4.11 -2.25
C ASN A 170 9.82 -3.13 -2.46
N ASP A 171 9.15 -2.64 -1.44
CA ASP A 171 8.23 -1.53 -1.60
C ASP A 171 9.00 -0.22 -1.82
N THR A 172 8.38 0.68 -2.58
CA THR A 172 8.95 1.99 -2.88
C THR A 172 8.34 3.03 -1.96
N ILE A 173 9.19 3.75 -1.24
CA ILE A 173 8.82 4.92 -0.47
C ILE A 173 8.97 6.15 -1.33
N THR A 174 7.94 6.98 -1.34
CA THR A 174 7.95 8.27 -2.04
C THR A 174 7.76 9.38 -1.02
N VAL A 175 8.67 10.35 -1.05
CA VAL A 175 8.50 11.65 -0.40
C VAL A 175 8.16 12.66 -1.48
N ARG A 176 7.00 13.30 -1.37
CA ARG A 176 6.52 14.32 -2.29
C ARG A 176 6.37 15.63 -1.56
N PHE A 177 6.83 16.72 -2.18
CA PHE A 177 6.76 18.04 -1.58
C PHE A 177 6.53 19.13 -2.60
N ILE A 178 5.98 20.25 -2.13
CA ILE A 178 5.71 21.46 -2.91
C ILE A 178 6.36 22.62 -2.16
N ALA A 179 7.18 23.39 -2.86
CA ALA A 179 7.82 24.59 -2.34
C ALA A 179 7.06 25.87 -2.80
N THR A 180 7.33 26.99 -2.16
CA THR A 180 6.81 28.33 -2.54
C THR A 180 7.34 28.77 -3.89
N GLU A 181 8.54 28.30 -4.26
CA GLU A 181 9.25 28.68 -5.46
C GLU A 181 10.06 27.51 -6.06
N THR A 182 10.73 27.75 -7.16
CA THR A 182 11.63 26.77 -7.79
C THR A 182 12.90 26.59 -6.97
N LEU A 183 13.20 25.36 -6.62
CA LEU A 183 14.40 24.98 -5.88
C LEU A 183 15.58 24.74 -6.85
N GLY A 184 16.75 25.22 -6.46
CA GLY A 184 18.01 25.02 -7.19
C GLY A 184 18.78 23.82 -6.65
N GLU A 185 18.94 23.72 -5.33
CA GLU A 185 19.62 22.62 -4.66
C GLU A 185 18.62 21.86 -3.75
N ILE A 186 18.61 20.54 -3.86
CA ILE A 186 17.77 19.66 -3.05
C ILE A 186 18.59 18.44 -2.63
N ASN A 187 18.72 18.24 -1.33
CA ASN A 187 19.35 17.07 -0.73
C ASN A 187 18.28 16.33 0.08
N LEU A 188 17.71 15.28 -0.49
CA LEU A 188 16.71 14.42 0.17
C LEU A 188 17.38 13.16 0.69
N VAL A 189 17.13 12.85 1.95
CA VAL A 189 17.49 11.60 2.62
C VAL A 189 16.21 10.88 3.02
N ILE A 190 16.08 9.60 2.70
CA ILE A 190 14.97 8.73 3.13
C ILE A 190 15.57 7.50 3.82
N ALA A 191 15.17 7.22 5.07
CA ALA A 191 15.70 6.12 5.88
C ALA A 191 17.24 6.09 5.83
N ASP A 192 17.88 7.23 6.16
CA ASP A 192 19.32 7.46 6.23
C ASP A 192 20.11 7.27 4.93
N GLN A 193 19.43 7.24 3.78
CA GLN A 193 20.06 7.15 2.46
C GLN A 193 19.67 8.33 1.58
N ALA A 194 20.66 8.92 0.93
CA ALA A 194 20.45 9.98 -0.06
C ALA A 194 19.72 9.43 -1.29
N VAL A 195 18.77 10.19 -1.81
CA VAL A 195 17.99 9.84 -2.99
C VAL A 195 17.92 10.99 -3.97
N ASP A 196 17.88 10.65 -5.25
CA ASP A 196 17.68 11.63 -6.32
C ASP A 196 16.25 12.17 -6.27
N VAL A 197 16.10 13.44 -6.58
CA VAL A 197 14.80 14.13 -6.59
C VAL A 197 14.41 14.51 -8.01
N ASP A 198 13.24 14.09 -8.42
CA ASP A 198 12.64 14.44 -9.71
C ASP A 198 11.71 15.64 -9.55
N LYS A 199 11.83 16.62 -10.46
CA LYS A 199 10.85 17.70 -10.61
C LYS A 199 9.67 17.20 -11.45
N ILE A 200 8.49 17.12 -10.84
CA ILE A 200 7.32 16.46 -11.45
C ILE A 200 6.61 17.34 -12.47
N ILE A 201 6.55 18.65 -12.20
CA ILE A 201 5.91 19.63 -13.08
C ILE A 201 6.95 20.67 -13.50
N HIS A 202 7.06 20.92 -14.79
CA HIS A 202 8.03 21.90 -15.31
C HIS A 202 7.32 22.93 -16.24
N PRO A 203 7.38 24.25 -16.00
CA PRO A 203 7.92 24.90 -14.80
C PRO A 203 7.03 24.64 -13.58
N GLY A 204 7.60 24.42 -12.41
CA GLY A 204 6.80 24.15 -11.21
C GLY A 204 7.65 23.90 -9.96
N THR A 205 6.93 23.82 -8.87
CA THR A 205 7.47 23.75 -7.51
C THR A 205 7.19 22.39 -6.84
N THR A 206 6.79 21.37 -7.62
CA THR A 206 6.46 20.03 -7.12
C THR A 206 7.59 19.04 -7.41
N TYR A 207 8.02 18.32 -6.37
CA TYR A 207 9.15 17.40 -6.40
C TYR A 207 8.78 16.06 -5.77
N GLU A 208 9.45 15.00 -6.21
CA GLU A 208 9.39 13.66 -5.62
C GLU A 208 10.78 13.03 -5.53
N GLY A 209 11.05 12.38 -4.40
CA GLY A 209 12.16 11.46 -4.28
C GLY A 209 11.67 10.06 -3.91
N LYS A 210 12.30 9.03 -4.48
CA LYS A 210 11.85 7.64 -4.35
C LYS A 210 12.98 6.73 -3.89
N ARG A 211 12.67 5.82 -2.97
CA ARG A 211 13.60 4.82 -2.48
C ARG A 211 12.92 3.47 -2.33
N ILE A 212 13.58 2.41 -2.79
CA ILE A 212 13.16 1.02 -2.57
C ILE A 212 13.72 0.56 -1.22
N MET A 213 12.85 0.00 -0.37
CA MET A 213 13.23 -0.57 0.93
C MET A 213 13.91 -1.92 0.76
N THR A 214 14.91 -2.17 1.57
CA THR A 214 15.76 -3.36 1.52
C THR A 214 15.86 -4.05 2.90
N ASP A 215 16.41 -5.25 2.93
CA ASP A 215 16.64 -5.99 4.18
C ASP A 215 17.65 -5.31 5.14
N SER A 216 18.50 -4.41 4.61
CA SER A 216 19.46 -3.65 5.43
C SER A 216 18.83 -2.46 6.15
N ASP A 217 17.60 -2.10 5.85
CA ASP A 217 16.91 -0.99 6.49
C ASP A 217 16.34 -1.38 7.85
N ASP A 218 16.30 -0.42 8.76
CA ASP A 218 15.75 -0.64 10.10
C ASP A 218 14.21 -0.60 10.07
N GLU A 219 13.60 -1.50 10.82
CA GLU A 219 12.15 -1.53 11.00
C GLU A 219 11.67 -0.34 11.84
N GLY A 220 10.49 0.15 11.52
CA GLY A 220 9.88 1.25 12.25
C GLY A 220 9.32 2.35 11.36
N ILE A 221 9.07 3.50 11.95
CA ILE A 221 8.63 4.69 11.21
C ILE A 221 9.78 5.17 10.33
N ILE A 222 9.52 5.32 9.04
CA ILE A 222 10.50 5.82 8.08
C ILE A 222 10.69 7.31 8.30
N THR A 223 11.94 7.72 8.50
CA THR A 223 12.35 9.12 8.60
C THR A 223 12.82 9.65 7.26
N PHE A 224 12.68 10.94 7.06
CA PHE A 224 13.26 11.65 5.94
C PHE A 224 13.78 13.01 6.38
N ASN A 225 14.66 13.60 5.57
CA ASN A 225 15.15 14.96 5.72
C ASN A 225 15.33 15.60 4.34
N ILE A 226 14.82 16.81 4.14
CA ILE A 226 14.99 17.60 2.92
C ILE A 226 15.74 18.86 3.30
N ASN A 227 16.99 18.95 2.86
CA ASN A 227 17.76 20.20 2.88
C ASN A 227 17.66 20.82 1.48
N TYR A 228 17.31 22.09 1.40
CA TYR A 228 16.99 22.71 0.12
C TYR A 228 17.35 24.20 0.10
N ALA A 229 17.60 24.70 -1.10
CA ALA A 229 17.86 26.11 -1.40
C ALA A 229 17.12 26.53 -2.67
N ASP A 230 16.90 27.81 -2.85
CA ASP A 230 16.38 28.37 -4.10
C ASP A 230 17.39 28.26 -5.26
N THR A 231 17.02 28.80 -6.43
CA THR A 231 17.87 28.80 -7.62
C THR A 231 19.06 29.77 -7.51
N LEU A 232 19.03 30.70 -6.56
CA LEU A 232 20.09 31.67 -6.27
C LEU A 232 21.04 31.22 -5.17
N GLY A 233 20.74 30.10 -4.52
CA GLY A 233 21.55 29.49 -3.46
C GLY A 233 21.20 29.97 -2.05
N SER A 234 20.04 30.66 -1.87
CA SER A 234 19.54 31.03 -0.54
C SER A 234 18.99 29.76 0.15
N PRO A 235 19.58 29.29 1.24
CA PRO A 235 19.10 28.08 1.92
C PRO A 235 17.78 28.34 2.65
N ALA A 236 16.93 27.30 2.76
CA ALA A 236 15.79 27.34 3.66
C ALA A 236 16.22 27.64 5.11
N GLU A 237 15.35 28.26 5.89
CA GLU A 237 15.64 28.55 7.31
C GLU A 237 15.80 27.27 8.14
N GLU A 238 15.03 26.22 7.82
CA GLU A 238 15.10 24.91 8.47
C GLU A 238 14.90 23.78 7.45
N ASP A 239 15.53 22.63 7.70
CA ASP A 239 15.31 21.40 6.95
C ASP A 239 13.86 20.90 7.16
N ALA A 240 13.22 20.39 6.11
CA ALA A 240 11.93 19.76 6.24
C ALA A 240 12.09 18.25 6.58
N ASN A 241 11.70 17.87 7.79
CA ASN A 241 11.82 16.50 8.31
C ASN A 241 10.50 15.93 8.87
N SER A 242 9.41 16.60 8.62
CA SER A 242 8.06 16.21 9.01
C SER A 242 7.07 16.47 7.89
N THR A 243 5.98 15.68 7.85
CA THR A 243 4.91 15.86 6.87
C THR A 243 3.94 16.94 7.31
N THR A 244 3.35 17.65 6.35
CA THR A 244 2.35 18.70 6.63
C THR A 244 0.94 18.14 6.71
N ASP A 245 0.70 16.95 6.15
CA ASP A 245 -0.60 16.25 6.10
C ASP A 245 -0.75 15.16 7.18
N GLY A 246 0.29 14.95 8.01
CA GLY A 246 0.32 13.91 9.03
C GLY A 246 0.56 12.50 8.48
N SER A 247 0.88 12.36 7.20
CA SER A 247 1.23 11.07 6.62
C SER A 247 2.51 10.50 7.25
N SER A 248 2.56 9.18 7.38
CA SER A 248 3.72 8.44 7.87
C SER A 248 3.72 7.04 7.28
N VAL A 249 4.90 6.45 7.10
CA VAL A 249 5.04 5.07 6.64
C VAL A 249 5.82 4.28 7.66
N ARG A 250 5.33 3.09 8.00
CA ARG A 250 6.02 2.13 8.85
C ARG A 250 6.61 1.02 7.99
N PHE A 251 7.91 0.83 8.08
CA PHE A 251 8.60 -0.29 7.44
C PHE A 251 8.62 -1.49 8.37
N ASP A 252 8.25 -2.63 7.83
CA ASP A 252 8.25 -3.93 8.50
C ASP A 252 8.79 -4.98 7.53
N LYS A 253 9.83 -5.69 7.91
CA LYS A 253 10.46 -6.76 7.12
C LYS A 253 10.27 -8.13 7.72
N THR A 254 9.70 -8.18 8.94
CA THR A 254 9.49 -9.41 9.68
C THR A 254 8.19 -10.05 9.28
N ILE A 255 8.21 -11.35 8.97
CA ILE A 255 7.00 -12.11 8.66
C ILE A 255 6.34 -12.52 9.97
N ILE A 256 5.05 -12.23 10.12
CA ILE A 256 4.23 -12.70 11.24
C ILE A 256 4.39 -14.20 11.46
N GLN A 257 4.54 -14.63 12.72
CA GLN A 257 4.70 -16.03 13.07
C GLN A 257 3.50 -16.57 13.85
N ILE A 258 3.10 -17.79 13.53
CA ILE A 258 2.13 -18.55 14.32
C ILE A 258 2.90 -19.39 15.32
N SER A 259 2.60 -19.23 16.59
CA SER A 259 3.20 -20.00 17.69
C SER A 259 2.14 -20.74 18.50
N ALA A 260 2.59 -21.74 19.27
CA ALA A 260 1.74 -22.49 20.19
C ALA A 260 0.45 -23.06 19.58
N ILE A 261 0.48 -23.45 18.29
CA ILE A 261 -0.69 -23.99 17.62
C ILE A 261 -1.02 -25.37 18.16
N SER A 262 -2.27 -25.58 18.58
CA SER A 262 -2.83 -26.86 19.00
C SER A 262 -4.27 -27.03 18.52
N LEU A 263 -4.57 -28.24 18.03
CA LEU A 263 -5.94 -28.67 17.69
C LEU A 263 -6.18 -30.01 18.35
N LEU A 264 -6.96 -30.05 19.39
CA LEU A 264 -7.18 -31.22 20.26
C LEU A 264 -8.67 -31.43 20.49
N THR A 265 -9.06 -32.70 20.68
CA THR A 265 -10.45 -33.04 21.01
C THR A 265 -10.61 -33.47 22.47
N ASN A 266 -11.86 -33.46 22.94
CA ASN A 266 -12.24 -34.01 24.25
C ASN A 266 -12.64 -35.50 24.19
N ASN A 267 -12.29 -36.22 23.11
CA ASN A 267 -12.61 -37.63 22.98
C ASN A 267 -11.97 -38.44 24.12
N ALA A 268 -12.70 -39.40 24.65
CA ALA A 268 -12.30 -40.18 25.82
C ALA A 268 -11.04 -41.04 25.61
N TYR A 269 -10.68 -41.35 24.36
CA TYR A 269 -9.60 -42.27 24.01
C TYR A 269 -8.35 -41.58 23.46
N SER A 270 -8.52 -40.45 22.77
CA SER A 270 -7.39 -39.72 22.23
C SER A 270 -7.82 -38.30 21.87
N ASP A 271 -6.95 -37.35 22.10
CA ASP A 271 -7.11 -35.94 21.71
C ASP A 271 -7.00 -35.71 20.19
N SER A 272 -6.71 -36.76 19.43
CA SER A 272 -6.65 -36.79 17.97
C SER A 272 -7.80 -37.56 17.32
N LEU A 273 -8.75 -38.04 18.09
CA LEU A 273 -9.97 -38.73 17.63
C LEU A 273 -11.22 -37.92 17.94
N ALA A 274 -12.26 -38.11 17.14
CA ALA A 274 -13.53 -37.47 17.39
C ALA A 274 -14.71 -38.32 16.88
N LYS A 275 -15.82 -38.25 17.59
CA LYS A 275 -17.16 -38.76 17.19
C LYS A 275 -18.22 -37.69 17.35
N LEU A 276 -19.46 -38.02 17.01
CA LEU A 276 -20.60 -37.09 17.18
C LEU A 276 -20.67 -36.56 18.62
N GLY A 277 -20.75 -35.23 18.73
CA GLY A 277 -20.84 -34.51 19.99
C GLY A 277 -19.54 -34.19 20.66
N ASP A 278 -18.41 -34.75 20.21
CA ASP A 278 -17.10 -34.35 20.69
C ASP A 278 -16.79 -32.91 20.27
N VAL A 279 -15.92 -32.24 21.04
CA VAL A 279 -15.53 -30.86 20.80
C VAL A 279 -14.03 -30.81 20.50
N ALA A 280 -13.68 -30.26 19.33
CA ALA A 280 -12.31 -29.87 19.01
C ALA A 280 -12.05 -28.45 19.50
N THR A 281 -10.92 -28.23 20.17
CA THR A 281 -10.44 -26.92 20.61
C THR A 281 -9.21 -26.56 19.83
N LEU A 282 -9.30 -25.48 19.03
CA LEU A 282 -8.16 -24.84 18.37
C LEU A 282 -7.65 -23.73 19.25
N ASN A 283 -6.34 -23.74 19.54
CA ASN A 283 -5.62 -22.63 20.15
C ASN A 283 -4.39 -22.31 19.31
N PHE A 284 -4.10 -21.04 19.11
CA PHE A 284 -2.83 -20.58 18.57
C PHE A 284 -2.57 -19.14 19.01
N SER A 285 -1.31 -18.70 18.91
CA SER A 285 -0.90 -17.34 19.21
C SER A 285 -0.07 -16.80 18.05
N THR A 286 -0.07 -15.48 17.89
CA THR A 286 0.79 -14.75 16.95
C THR A 286 1.82 -13.94 17.74
N ASP A 287 2.91 -13.56 17.11
CA ASP A 287 3.92 -12.70 17.71
C ASP A 287 3.63 -11.21 17.53
N GLU A 288 2.72 -10.88 16.61
CA GLU A 288 2.28 -9.51 16.33
C GLU A 288 0.81 -9.43 15.91
N ILE A 289 0.31 -8.20 15.72
CA ILE A 289 -1.06 -7.93 15.26
C ILE A 289 -1.16 -8.20 13.76
N HIS A 290 -2.15 -8.99 13.38
CA HIS A 290 -2.47 -9.27 11.99
C HIS A 290 -3.43 -8.24 11.39
N ARG A 291 -3.38 -8.07 10.07
CA ARG A 291 -4.34 -7.32 9.26
C ARG A 291 -5.56 -8.17 8.91
N SER A 292 -5.31 -9.43 8.55
CA SER A 292 -6.37 -10.38 8.23
C SER A 292 -6.02 -11.80 8.69
N LEU A 293 -7.06 -12.52 9.11
CA LEU A 293 -7.02 -13.93 9.49
C LEU A 293 -8.11 -14.66 8.72
N THR A 294 -7.72 -15.72 8.00
CA THR A 294 -8.64 -16.69 7.42
C THR A 294 -8.35 -18.05 8.03
N THR A 295 -9.33 -18.67 8.66
CA THR A 295 -9.21 -20.00 9.27
C THR A 295 -10.27 -20.91 8.66
N ILE A 296 -9.85 -22.04 8.09
CA ILE A 296 -10.71 -23.04 7.47
C ILE A 296 -10.54 -24.34 8.23
N LEU A 297 -11.64 -24.88 8.77
CA LEU A 297 -11.70 -26.17 9.44
C LEU A 297 -12.71 -27.06 8.69
N ASP A 298 -12.30 -28.26 8.29
CA ASP A 298 -13.14 -29.21 7.53
C ASP A 298 -13.84 -28.56 6.33
N GLY A 299 -13.07 -27.73 5.55
CA GLY A 299 -13.54 -27.02 4.37
C GLY A 299 -14.48 -25.83 4.64
N SER A 300 -14.76 -25.49 5.89
CA SER A 300 -15.63 -24.39 6.31
C SER A 300 -14.82 -23.28 6.98
N GLU A 301 -15.08 -22.03 6.59
CA GLU A 301 -14.48 -20.89 7.28
C GLU A 301 -15.02 -20.76 8.71
N ILE A 302 -14.12 -20.59 9.65
CA ILE A 302 -14.40 -20.40 11.07
C ILE A 302 -13.81 -19.09 11.57
N PHE A 303 -14.38 -18.56 12.67
CA PHE A 303 -13.99 -17.29 13.24
C PHE A 303 -13.53 -17.47 14.68
N PRO A 304 -12.21 -17.70 14.92
CA PRO A 304 -11.68 -17.81 16.27
C PRO A 304 -11.90 -16.51 17.08
N SER A 305 -12.25 -16.65 18.34
CA SER A 305 -12.26 -15.54 19.28
C SER A 305 -10.83 -15.11 19.59
N GLN A 306 -10.58 -13.78 19.59
CA GLN A 306 -9.28 -13.20 19.82
C GLN A 306 -9.21 -12.50 21.19
N SER A 307 -8.09 -12.70 21.88
CA SER A 307 -7.74 -11.98 23.09
C SER A 307 -6.25 -11.58 23.05
N GLY A 308 -5.97 -10.33 22.69
CA GLY A 308 -4.60 -9.91 22.42
C GLY A 308 -4.05 -10.61 21.17
N LEU A 309 -2.99 -11.38 21.36
CA LEU A 309 -2.36 -12.18 20.30
C LEU A 309 -2.78 -13.66 20.31
N ASP A 310 -3.69 -14.03 21.22
CA ASP A 310 -4.15 -15.42 21.40
C ASP A 310 -5.52 -15.61 20.72
N PHE A 311 -5.68 -16.80 20.10
CA PHE A 311 -6.89 -17.21 19.37
C PHE A 311 -7.42 -18.52 19.92
N LEU A 312 -8.74 -18.57 20.08
CA LEU A 312 -9.48 -19.75 20.55
C LEU A 312 -10.71 -20.00 19.69
N TYR A 313 -10.91 -21.26 19.28
CA TYR A 313 -12.14 -21.71 18.65
C TYR A 313 -12.53 -23.09 19.12
N ASN A 314 -13.81 -23.31 19.39
CA ASN A 314 -14.36 -24.61 19.74
C ASN A 314 -15.31 -25.06 18.62
N HIS A 315 -15.07 -26.24 18.06
CA HIS A 315 -15.90 -26.91 17.08
C HIS A 315 -16.57 -28.15 17.67
N THR A 316 -17.90 -28.22 17.64
CA THR A 316 -18.62 -29.43 18.02
C THR A 316 -18.93 -30.26 16.78
N PHE A 317 -18.45 -31.50 16.75
CA PHE A 317 -18.68 -32.41 15.64
C PHE A 317 -20.16 -32.83 15.56
N SER A 318 -20.72 -32.78 14.35
CA SER A 318 -22.12 -33.02 14.04
C SER A 318 -22.28 -33.89 12.79
N GLU A 319 -23.51 -34.21 12.45
CA GLU A 319 -23.84 -34.98 11.23
C GLU A 319 -23.40 -34.29 9.94
N SER A 320 -23.17 -32.97 9.96
CA SER A 320 -22.70 -32.23 8.79
C SER A 320 -21.22 -32.44 8.49
N ASN A 321 -20.42 -32.90 9.45
CA ASN A 321 -19.02 -33.22 9.23
C ASN A 321 -18.86 -34.55 8.46
N ASN A 322 -17.84 -34.65 7.64
CA ASN A 322 -17.52 -35.87 6.90
C ASN A 322 -16.60 -36.76 7.75
N ASN A 323 -16.79 -38.10 7.62
CA ASN A 323 -15.82 -39.03 8.20
C ASN A 323 -14.45 -38.86 7.57
N GLY A 324 -13.40 -39.01 8.36
CA GLY A 324 -12.01 -38.95 7.91
C GLY A 324 -11.17 -37.93 8.66
N GLU A 325 -10.05 -37.57 8.06
CA GLU A 325 -9.15 -36.54 8.59
C GLU A 325 -9.78 -35.16 8.47
N ILE A 326 -9.67 -34.38 9.54
CA ILE A 326 -10.16 -33.00 9.62
C ILE A 326 -9.01 -32.07 9.32
N ASP A 327 -9.12 -31.36 8.18
CA ASP A 327 -8.13 -30.39 7.73
C ASP A 327 -8.32 -29.05 8.43
N LEU A 328 -7.24 -28.47 8.93
CA LEU A 328 -7.15 -27.10 9.41
C LEU A 328 -6.17 -26.32 8.57
N ASN A 329 -6.62 -25.19 8.01
CA ASN A 329 -5.77 -24.23 7.32
C ASN A 329 -5.92 -22.86 7.99
N ILE A 330 -4.80 -22.19 8.27
CA ILE A 330 -4.73 -20.85 8.83
C ILE A 330 -3.88 -19.99 7.92
N LEU A 331 -4.48 -18.95 7.34
CA LEU A 331 -3.78 -17.92 6.59
C LEU A 331 -3.84 -16.62 7.39
N LEU A 332 -2.67 -16.10 7.74
CA LEU A 332 -2.49 -14.79 8.39
C LEU A 332 -1.79 -13.83 7.44
N VAL A 333 -2.21 -12.58 7.48
CA VAL A 333 -1.56 -11.47 6.78
C VAL A 333 -1.33 -10.36 7.79
N ASP A 334 -0.10 -9.87 7.93
CA ASP A 334 0.25 -8.73 8.77
C ASP A 334 -0.11 -7.39 8.12
N SER A 335 0.20 -6.30 8.80
CA SER A 335 -0.11 -4.95 8.31
C SER A 335 0.71 -4.54 7.09
N ALA A 336 1.93 -5.06 6.93
CA ALA A 336 2.81 -4.82 5.79
C ALA A 336 2.53 -5.76 4.60
N GLY A 337 1.64 -6.75 4.78
CA GLY A 337 1.22 -7.70 3.74
C GLY A 337 2.13 -8.93 3.62
N HIS A 338 2.91 -9.28 4.67
CA HIS A 338 3.53 -10.59 4.73
C HIS A 338 2.46 -11.64 5.06
N GLN A 339 2.66 -12.84 4.53
CA GLN A 339 1.70 -13.92 4.69
C GLN A 339 2.37 -15.15 5.27
N VAL A 340 1.67 -15.80 6.20
CA VAL A 340 1.99 -17.15 6.68
C VAL A 340 0.78 -18.04 6.48
N ASP A 341 1.04 -19.21 5.89
CA ASP A 341 0.04 -20.25 5.67
C ASP A 341 0.48 -21.51 6.43
N THR A 342 -0.42 -22.06 7.24
CA THR A 342 -0.17 -23.25 8.05
C THR A 342 -1.35 -24.20 7.93
N SER A 343 -1.06 -25.48 7.72
CA SER A 343 -2.03 -26.57 7.69
C SER A 343 -1.71 -27.63 8.73
N LEU A 344 -2.75 -28.20 9.35
CA LEU A 344 -2.67 -29.30 10.31
C LEU A 344 -3.76 -30.32 10.02
N ASN A 345 -3.38 -31.62 10.00
CA ASN A 345 -4.26 -32.76 9.94
C ASN A 345 -4.01 -33.59 11.19
N ARG A 346 -4.75 -33.37 12.25
CA ARG A 346 -4.50 -34.00 13.54
C ARG A 346 -5.67 -34.76 14.11
N ILE A 347 -6.89 -34.49 13.64
CA ILE A 347 -8.12 -35.12 14.15
C ILE A 347 -8.67 -36.03 13.09
N PHE A 348 -8.97 -37.28 13.49
CA PHE A 348 -9.76 -38.21 12.69
C PHE A 348 -11.19 -38.28 13.27
N PHE A 349 -12.17 -37.90 12.47
CA PHE A 349 -13.58 -37.92 12.83
C PHE A 349 -14.27 -39.10 12.20
N ASP A 350 -15.09 -39.81 13.03
CA ASP A 350 -15.94 -40.89 12.60
C ASP A 350 -17.26 -40.87 13.32
N LYS A 351 -18.35 -40.77 12.57
CA LYS A 351 -19.75 -40.80 13.07
C LYS A 351 -20.44 -42.12 12.81
N THR A 352 -19.78 -43.03 12.11
CA THR A 352 -20.36 -44.30 11.69
C THR A 352 -20.21 -45.32 12.81
N LYS A 353 -21.30 -46.00 13.16
CA LYS A 353 -21.23 -47.12 14.08
C LYS A 353 -20.62 -48.32 13.39
N PRO A 354 -19.85 -49.16 14.13
CA PRO A 354 -19.40 -50.44 13.62
C PRO A 354 -20.55 -51.34 13.19
N SER A 355 -20.38 -52.07 12.11
CA SER A 355 -21.30 -53.12 11.66
C SER A 355 -21.13 -54.39 12.46
N LEU A 356 -22.27 -55.09 12.73
CA LEU A 356 -22.26 -56.33 13.46
C LEU A 356 -23.33 -57.30 12.87
N SER A 357 -22.94 -58.56 12.58
CA SER A 357 -23.84 -59.58 12.01
C SER A 357 -23.36 -60.98 12.39
N ASP A 358 -24.18 -61.98 12.04
CA ASP A 358 -23.85 -63.42 12.05
C ASP A 358 -23.40 -63.98 13.40
N ILE A 359 -24.13 -63.67 14.47
CA ILE A 359 -23.83 -64.22 15.79
C ILE A 359 -24.12 -65.74 15.80
N LEU A 360 -23.12 -66.55 16.25
CA LEU A 360 -23.24 -67.99 16.44
C LEU A 360 -22.97 -68.27 17.91
N GLU A 361 -23.88 -69.05 18.53
CA GLU A 361 -23.84 -69.40 19.93
C GLU A 361 -23.24 -70.80 20.13
N GLY A 362 -22.28 -70.94 21.01
CA GLY A 362 -21.68 -72.20 21.44
C GLY A 362 -20.45 -72.69 20.68
N SER A 363 -20.20 -72.28 19.42
CA SER A 363 -18.99 -72.62 18.70
C SER A 363 -18.60 -71.57 17.65
N ALA A 364 -17.36 -71.60 17.16
CA ALA A 364 -16.86 -70.70 16.18
C ALA A 364 -17.35 -70.97 14.73
N VAL A 365 -18.00 -72.05 14.45
CA VAL A 365 -18.38 -72.51 13.10
C VAL A 365 -19.82 -72.92 12.92
N MET A 366 -20.58 -73.13 14.00
CA MET A 366 -21.98 -73.53 13.99
C MET A 366 -22.72 -72.89 15.16
N ASP A 367 -23.93 -72.50 14.88
CA ASP A 367 -24.88 -72.03 15.88
C ASP A 367 -25.48 -73.27 16.56
N LEU A 368 -25.25 -73.37 17.87
CA LEU A 368 -25.65 -74.54 18.64
C LEU A 368 -26.94 -74.26 19.39
N THR A 369 -27.98 -75.08 19.16
CA THR A 369 -29.21 -75.06 19.95
C THR A 369 -29.04 -75.56 21.39
N TYR A 370 -28.04 -76.49 21.60
CA TYR A 370 -27.72 -77.07 22.91
C TYR A 370 -26.23 -76.92 23.16
N ILE A 371 -25.85 -76.46 24.37
CA ILE A 371 -24.43 -76.38 24.78
C ILE A 371 -24.23 -77.33 25.98
N PRO A 372 -23.08 -78.09 25.98
CA PRO A 372 -22.82 -79.10 27.03
C PRO A 372 -22.04 -78.52 28.23
N TYR A 373 -22.06 -77.19 28.43
CA TYR A 373 -21.34 -76.52 29.53
C TYR A 373 -22.30 -75.54 30.24
N ASP A 374 -22.16 -75.43 31.56
CA ASP A 374 -22.88 -74.53 32.41
C ASP A 374 -21.99 -73.42 33.01
N ASP A 375 -20.67 -73.48 32.75
CA ASP A 375 -19.66 -72.59 33.31
C ASP A 375 -19.05 -71.64 32.28
N SER A 376 -19.45 -71.73 30.98
CA SER A 376 -18.90 -70.91 29.90
C SER A 376 -19.88 -70.76 28.72
N LEU A 377 -19.74 -69.61 27.98
CA LEU A 377 -20.38 -69.40 26.71
C LEU A 377 -19.34 -68.89 25.71
N HIS A 378 -19.28 -69.55 24.55
CA HIS A 378 -18.51 -69.09 23.39
C HIS A 378 -19.43 -68.48 22.35
N LEU A 379 -19.08 -67.31 21.84
CA LEU A 379 -19.75 -66.69 20.71
C LEU A 379 -18.79 -66.37 19.60
N SER A 380 -19.25 -66.42 18.39
CA SER A 380 -18.55 -65.85 17.24
C SER A 380 -19.52 -64.99 16.44
N TRP A 381 -18.97 -63.96 15.78
CA TRP A 381 -19.73 -62.97 15.03
C TRP A 381 -18.87 -62.38 13.92
N THR A 382 -19.56 -61.67 13.01
CA THR A 382 -18.92 -60.81 12.01
C THR A 382 -19.03 -59.36 12.43
N ALA A 383 -17.90 -58.66 12.56
CA ALA A 383 -17.90 -57.23 12.87
C ALA A 383 -16.90 -56.50 11.99
N GLY A 384 -17.17 -55.25 11.73
CA GLY A 384 -16.26 -54.40 10.94
C GLY A 384 -16.59 -52.94 11.09
N ASP A 385 -15.57 -52.14 10.96
CA ASP A 385 -15.65 -50.71 10.81
C ASP A 385 -14.59 -50.28 9.74
N LEU A 386 -15.08 -49.53 8.73
CA LEU A 386 -14.24 -49.14 7.57
C LEU A 386 -13.52 -47.84 7.77
N GLU A 387 -13.99 -47.01 8.67
CA GLU A 387 -13.52 -45.67 8.91
C GLU A 387 -12.42 -45.65 9.97
N SER A 388 -12.74 -45.84 11.23
CA SER A 388 -11.77 -45.80 12.33
C SER A 388 -11.24 -47.18 12.77
N GLY A 389 -11.92 -48.24 12.38
CA GLY A 389 -11.58 -49.62 12.80
C GLY A 389 -12.14 -49.98 14.19
N LEU A 390 -12.03 -51.28 14.55
CA LEU A 390 -12.58 -51.80 15.81
C LEU A 390 -11.58 -51.61 16.95
N ARG A 391 -12.10 -51.26 18.13
CA ARG A 391 -11.34 -51.09 19.38
C ARG A 391 -11.65 -52.16 20.43
N ASN A 392 -12.94 -52.37 20.74
CA ASN A 392 -13.37 -53.31 21.77
C ASN A 392 -14.56 -54.14 21.29
N ALA A 393 -14.71 -55.29 21.86
CA ALA A 393 -15.92 -56.11 21.76
C ALA A 393 -16.42 -56.51 23.17
N PHE A 394 -17.73 -56.59 23.35
CA PHE A 394 -18.33 -56.91 24.62
C PHE A 394 -19.37 -58.02 24.41
N MET A 395 -19.41 -58.93 25.36
CA MET A 395 -20.41 -60.02 25.40
C MET A 395 -21.27 -59.91 26.63
N ALA A 396 -22.50 -60.36 26.51
CA ALA A 396 -23.46 -60.48 27.62
C ALA A 396 -24.29 -61.75 27.47
N ILE A 397 -24.96 -62.16 28.55
CA ILE A 397 -25.96 -63.26 28.56
C ILE A 397 -27.23 -62.76 29.19
N GLY A 398 -28.36 -63.08 28.56
CA GLY A 398 -29.68 -62.78 29.05
C GLY A 398 -30.55 -64.01 29.24
N SER A 399 -31.56 -63.91 30.12
CA SER A 399 -32.63 -64.91 30.24
C SER A 399 -33.68 -64.73 29.12
N GLY A 400 -33.59 -63.65 28.34
CA GLY A 400 -34.39 -63.33 27.17
C GLY A 400 -33.61 -62.46 26.20
N SER A 401 -33.96 -62.52 24.91
CA SER A 401 -33.37 -61.60 23.93
C SER A 401 -33.68 -60.16 24.30
N GLY A 402 -32.63 -59.30 24.37
CA GLY A 402 -32.73 -57.90 24.74
C GLY A 402 -32.44 -57.58 26.21
N THR A 403 -32.16 -58.58 27.07
CA THR A 403 -31.83 -58.37 28.48
C THR A 403 -30.53 -59.03 28.88
N ALA A 404 -29.58 -58.26 29.42
CA ALA A 404 -28.28 -58.74 29.91
C ALA A 404 -28.34 -58.95 31.42
N ASP A 405 -29.28 -59.77 31.88
CA ASP A 405 -29.64 -59.98 33.30
C ASP A 405 -28.97 -61.21 33.95
N ILE A 406 -28.25 -62.05 33.18
CA ILE A 406 -27.52 -63.18 33.67
C ILE A 406 -26.03 -62.86 33.79
N VAL A 407 -25.43 -62.33 32.74
CA VAL A 407 -24.07 -61.78 32.73
C VAL A 407 -24.13 -60.44 32.06
N ASP A 408 -23.73 -59.39 32.79
CA ASP A 408 -23.62 -58.05 32.26
C ASP A 408 -22.50 -57.92 31.22
N TRP A 409 -22.55 -56.85 30.41
CA TRP A 409 -21.60 -56.60 29.36
C TRP A 409 -20.17 -56.67 29.86
N SER A 410 -19.40 -57.59 29.29
CA SER A 410 -18.01 -57.88 29.68
C SER A 410 -17.09 -57.80 28.45
N PRO A 411 -15.92 -57.13 28.55
CA PRO A 411 -15.03 -57.01 27.42
C PRO A 411 -14.41 -58.37 27.06
N VAL A 412 -14.17 -58.54 25.75
CA VAL A 412 -13.46 -59.73 25.21
C VAL A 412 -12.31 -59.28 24.30
N GLU A 413 -11.30 -60.09 24.21
CA GLU A 413 -10.03 -59.70 23.56
C GLU A 413 -10.09 -59.70 22.03
N ASN A 414 -11.04 -60.44 21.42
CA ASN A 414 -11.11 -60.61 19.97
C ASN A 414 -12.36 -59.95 19.41
N TYR A 415 -12.27 -59.35 18.26
CA TYR A 415 -13.36 -58.60 17.61
C TYR A 415 -14.33 -59.48 16.82
N SER A 416 -14.05 -60.76 16.64
CA SER A 416 -14.89 -61.71 15.88
C SER A 416 -15.33 -62.93 16.67
N SER A 417 -14.81 -63.15 17.88
CA SER A 417 -15.17 -64.25 18.77
C SER A 417 -14.77 -63.96 20.21
N GLY A 418 -15.43 -64.56 21.14
CA GLY A 418 -15.14 -64.43 22.58
C GLY A 418 -15.71 -65.56 23.40
N ALA A 419 -15.27 -65.62 24.67
CA ALA A 419 -15.78 -66.56 25.66
C ALA A 419 -16.04 -65.83 26.99
N LEU A 420 -17.19 -66.01 27.53
CA LEU A 420 -17.47 -65.75 28.95
C LEU A 420 -17.26 -67.03 29.76
N THR A 421 -16.38 -66.96 30.75
CA THR A 421 -15.99 -68.14 31.60
C THR A 421 -16.25 -67.84 33.08
N GLY A 422 -16.39 -68.92 33.91
CA GLY A 422 -16.64 -68.75 35.32
C GLY A 422 -18.08 -68.28 35.64
N ILE A 423 -18.98 -68.48 34.71
CA ILE A 423 -20.41 -68.22 34.86
C ILE A 423 -21.12 -69.41 35.45
N SER A 424 -22.41 -69.30 35.79
CA SER A 424 -23.21 -70.40 36.29
C SER A 424 -24.58 -70.39 35.65
N LEU A 425 -24.79 -71.29 34.70
CA LEU A 425 -26.04 -71.47 33.97
C LEU A 425 -26.80 -72.67 34.48
N THR A 426 -28.12 -72.62 34.43
CA THR A 426 -28.97 -73.69 34.92
C THR A 426 -29.24 -74.71 33.81
N ASN A 427 -29.08 -76.00 34.10
CA ASN A 427 -29.37 -77.08 33.18
C ASN A 427 -30.85 -77.05 32.74
N ASN A 428 -31.16 -77.37 31.48
CA ASN A 428 -32.48 -77.27 30.81
C ASN A 428 -33.08 -75.87 30.77
N SER A 429 -32.30 -74.82 30.92
CA SER A 429 -32.71 -73.41 30.79
C SER A 429 -32.23 -72.83 29.48
N THR A 430 -33.09 -71.93 28.90
CA THR A 430 -32.73 -71.20 27.65
C THR A 430 -32.12 -69.88 28.02
N TYR A 431 -31.03 -69.56 27.33
CA TYR A 431 -30.32 -68.28 27.46
C TYR A 431 -30.02 -67.71 26.07
N TYR A 432 -29.70 -66.41 26.03
CA TYR A 432 -29.41 -65.67 24.82
C TYR A 432 -28.06 -64.98 24.97
N GLY A 433 -27.15 -65.28 24.08
CA GLY A 433 -25.88 -64.56 23.97
C GLY A 433 -26.02 -63.24 23.25
N ALA A 434 -25.26 -62.26 23.62
CA ALA A 434 -25.29 -60.96 22.99
C ALA A 434 -23.87 -60.41 22.79
N VAL A 435 -23.74 -59.61 21.75
CA VAL A 435 -22.48 -58.90 21.41
C VAL A 435 -22.78 -57.47 21.03
N HIS A 436 -21.93 -56.54 21.39
CA HIS A 436 -21.76 -55.27 20.74
C HIS A 436 -20.26 -54.97 20.58
N VAL A 437 -19.91 -54.13 19.59
CA VAL A 437 -18.54 -53.76 19.33
C VAL A 437 -18.40 -52.23 19.35
N GLU A 438 -17.23 -51.79 19.68
CA GLU A 438 -16.86 -50.38 19.75
C GLU A 438 -15.72 -50.11 18.76
N ASP A 439 -15.79 -48.95 18.03
CA ASP A 439 -14.74 -48.50 17.14
C ASP A 439 -13.64 -47.71 17.87
N MET A 440 -12.60 -47.23 17.13
CA MET A 440 -11.47 -46.52 17.71
C MET A 440 -11.86 -45.14 18.30
N VAL A 441 -12.91 -44.50 17.82
CA VAL A 441 -13.40 -43.20 18.33
C VAL A 441 -14.44 -43.37 19.44
N GLY A 442 -14.96 -44.59 19.68
CA GLY A 442 -15.91 -44.93 20.72
C GLY A 442 -17.35 -44.87 20.28
N ASN A 443 -17.71 -45.05 18.98
CA ASN A 443 -19.06 -45.37 18.60
C ASN A 443 -19.35 -46.83 18.87
N MET A 444 -20.58 -47.11 19.38
CA MET A 444 -20.99 -48.46 19.72
C MET A 444 -21.96 -48.97 18.63
N SER A 445 -21.73 -50.19 18.17
CA SER A 445 -22.73 -50.92 17.37
C SER A 445 -24.05 -51.07 18.12
N ASP A 446 -25.11 -51.33 17.43
CA ASP A 446 -26.32 -51.90 18.05
C ASP A 446 -26.00 -53.28 18.58
N SER A 447 -26.61 -53.66 19.70
CA SER A 447 -26.39 -54.99 20.29
C SER A 447 -27.06 -56.06 19.41
N LEU A 448 -26.30 -57.11 19.06
CA LEU A 448 -26.80 -58.26 18.34
C LEU A 448 -27.01 -59.41 19.33
N TRP A 449 -28.20 -59.96 19.32
CA TRP A 449 -28.64 -61.08 20.16
C TRP A 449 -28.74 -62.35 19.33
N GLY A 450 -28.23 -63.47 19.90
CA GLY A 450 -28.41 -64.80 19.32
C GLY A 450 -29.85 -65.24 19.32
N ASN A 451 -30.11 -66.35 18.68
CA ASN A 451 -31.43 -66.97 18.60
C ASN A 451 -31.77 -67.81 19.86
N GLY A 452 -30.80 -67.95 20.76
CA GLY A 452 -30.93 -68.66 22.05
C GLY A 452 -30.44 -70.10 22.02
N PHE A 453 -29.83 -70.48 23.11
CA PHE A 453 -29.31 -71.86 23.36
C PHE A 453 -29.87 -72.42 24.64
N ILE A 454 -29.90 -73.78 24.72
CA ILE A 454 -30.32 -74.52 25.91
C ILE A 454 -29.06 -75.16 26.52
N VAL A 455 -28.85 -75.00 27.81
CA VAL A 455 -27.79 -75.69 28.53
C VAL A 455 -28.28 -77.14 28.78
N ASP A 456 -27.54 -78.13 28.25
CA ASP A 456 -27.79 -79.55 28.49
C ASP A 456 -26.50 -80.25 28.89
N ILE A 457 -26.34 -80.39 30.20
CA ILE A 457 -25.21 -81.13 30.82
C ILE A 457 -25.61 -82.52 31.22
N THR A 458 -26.80 -83.00 30.79
CA THR A 458 -27.31 -84.32 31.14
C THR A 458 -26.78 -85.33 30.15
N PRO A 459 -25.99 -86.33 30.58
CA PRO A 459 -25.54 -87.41 29.71
C PRO A 459 -26.71 -88.23 29.18
N PRO A 460 -26.68 -88.64 27.89
CA PRO A 460 -27.72 -89.52 27.39
C PRO A 460 -27.82 -90.83 28.16
N GLU A 461 -29.00 -91.32 28.46
CA GLU A 461 -29.13 -92.63 29.08
C GLU A 461 -28.69 -93.75 28.12
N THR A 462 -28.00 -94.74 28.70
CA THR A 462 -27.58 -95.87 27.93
C THR A 462 -28.75 -96.66 27.46
N GLY A 463 -29.01 -96.64 26.16
CA GLY A 463 -30.05 -97.48 25.57
C GLY A 463 -29.74 -98.99 25.69
N ILE A 464 -30.74 -99.78 25.92
CA ILE A 464 -30.64 -101.24 25.87
C ILE A 464 -30.55 -101.65 24.38
N VAL A 465 -29.42 -102.26 23.99
CA VAL A 465 -29.34 -102.89 22.69
C VAL A 465 -29.97 -104.28 22.81
N TRP A 466 -31.08 -104.53 22.11
CA TRP A 466 -31.62 -105.83 21.98
C TRP A 466 -31.06 -106.55 20.77
N ASP A 467 -30.45 -107.72 20.99
CA ASP A 467 -30.03 -108.65 19.95
C ASP A 467 -31.10 -109.22 19.14
#